data_4842f82b101d7dfd95c6edb1273e99a0
#
_entry.id   4842f82b101d7dfd95c6edb1273e99a0
#
_cell.length_a   1.000
_cell.length_b   1.000
_cell.length_c   1.000
_cell.angle_alpha   90.00
_cell.angle_beta   90.00
_cell.angle_gamma   90.00
#
_symmetry.space_group_name_H-M   'P 1'
#
loop_
_entity.id
_entity.type
_entity.pdbx_description
1 polymer ?
#
loop_
_entity_poly.entity_id
_entity_poly.type
_entity_poly.pdbx_seq_one_letter_code
_entity_poly.pdbx_strand_id
1 'polypeptide(L)'
;MTTILRTTNLTKKYGSKTALDNLTLELQKGEVLGVLGPNGSGKTTFLKIIAGMHKKTSGEITICGEEPGIKTKGMVSYLPDRNFLYKWMKISDARDFYRDFFPDFNEQSFVKMMEVMNLDINQKISSLSKGMQEKLNVALCFSREAKLYVLDEPIGGVDPLARDMILDSIIDRAYDKKTIIITTQLVRDIENIFDRCVFLSDGRAILSGNAEEIRNERGMSIEETFKELYRGQI
;
A
#
# COMPACT_ATOMS: atom_id res chain seq x y z
N MET A 1 9.88 -5.18 -20.21
CA MET A 1 9.15 -4.56 -19.07
C MET A 1 10.15 -4.31 -17.97
N THR A 2 9.97 -3.29 -17.12
CA THR A 2 10.92 -2.94 -16.05
C THR A 2 10.39 -3.43 -14.72
N THR A 3 11.11 -4.34 -14.08
CA THR A 3 10.76 -4.86 -12.74
C THR A 3 10.99 -3.78 -11.68
N ILE A 4 9.95 -3.49 -10.90
CA ILE A 4 10.01 -2.53 -9.77
C ILE A 4 10.24 -3.26 -8.45
N LEU A 5 9.57 -4.39 -8.23
CA LEU A 5 9.77 -5.22 -7.04
C LEU A 5 10.01 -6.67 -7.46
N ARG A 6 11.02 -7.29 -6.86
CA ARG A 6 11.24 -8.75 -6.95
C ARG A 6 11.56 -9.31 -5.57
N THR A 7 10.94 -10.44 -5.25
CA THR A 7 11.28 -11.23 -4.08
C THR A 7 11.55 -12.68 -4.48
N THR A 8 12.52 -13.32 -3.83
CA THR A 8 12.85 -14.72 -4.01
C THR A 8 12.99 -15.39 -2.65
N ASN A 9 12.09 -16.30 -2.32
CA ASN A 9 12.05 -17.04 -1.05
C ASN A 9 12.14 -16.11 0.17
N LEU A 10 11.51 -14.92 0.09
CA LEU A 10 11.55 -13.92 1.14
C LEU A 10 10.93 -14.45 2.42
N THR A 11 11.72 -14.48 3.49
CA THR A 11 11.30 -15.00 4.80
C THR A 11 11.55 -13.98 5.89
N LYS A 12 10.57 -13.82 6.79
CA LYS A 12 10.68 -13.00 7.99
C LYS A 12 10.21 -13.75 9.23
N LYS A 13 11.11 -13.81 10.22
CA LYS A 13 10.81 -14.40 11.55
C LYS A 13 10.93 -13.35 12.64
N TYR A 14 10.08 -13.46 13.65
CA TYR A 14 10.13 -12.72 14.92
C TYR A 14 10.20 -13.76 16.05
N GLY A 15 11.40 -14.01 16.54
CA GLY A 15 11.63 -15.13 17.47
C GLY A 15 11.21 -16.45 16.83
N SER A 16 10.28 -17.17 17.47
CA SER A 16 9.74 -18.44 16.96
C SER A 16 8.64 -18.28 15.90
N LYS A 17 8.03 -17.08 15.78
CA LYS A 17 6.93 -16.84 14.83
C LYS A 17 7.48 -16.51 13.44
N THR A 18 7.10 -17.29 12.43
CA THR A 18 7.33 -16.98 11.03
C THR A 18 6.19 -16.09 10.53
N ALA A 19 6.51 -14.86 10.13
CA ALA A 19 5.54 -13.87 9.65
C ALA A 19 5.46 -13.83 8.12
N LEU A 20 6.55 -14.21 7.43
CA LEU A 20 6.59 -14.48 5.99
C LEU A 20 7.44 -15.73 5.77
N ASP A 21 6.99 -16.62 4.90
CA ASP A 21 7.64 -17.89 4.62
C ASP A 21 7.75 -18.11 3.11
N ASN A 22 8.97 -17.96 2.58
CA ASN A 22 9.34 -18.23 1.20
C ASN A 22 8.51 -17.46 0.15
N LEU A 23 8.16 -16.19 0.41
CA LEU A 23 7.38 -15.39 -0.53
C LEU A 23 8.22 -15.05 -1.77
N THR A 24 7.77 -15.51 -2.93
CA THR A 24 8.37 -15.22 -4.25
C THR A 24 7.33 -14.56 -5.13
N LEU A 25 7.62 -13.34 -5.60
CA LEU A 25 6.78 -12.58 -6.51
C LEU A 25 7.57 -11.52 -7.27
N GLU A 26 6.97 -11.03 -8.35
CA GLU A 26 7.52 -9.95 -9.17
C GLU A 26 6.41 -8.97 -9.55
N LEU A 27 6.73 -7.66 -9.52
CA LEU A 27 5.83 -6.58 -9.92
C LEU A 27 6.54 -5.69 -10.94
N GLN A 28 5.87 -5.47 -12.08
CA GLN A 28 6.38 -4.64 -13.16
C GLN A 28 5.99 -3.17 -12.96
N LYS A 29 6.71 -2.28 -13.64
CA LYS A 29 6.36 -0.85 -13.65
C LYS A 29 4.95 -0.64 -14.21
N GLY A 30 4.15 0.13 -13.49
CA GLY A 30 2.78 0.49 -13.85
C GLY A 30 1.73 -0.55 -13.49
N GLU A 31 2.11 -1.65 -12.82
CA GLU A 31 1.16 -2.64 -12.30
C GLU A 31 0.67 -2.29 -10.90
N VAL A 32 -0.56 -2.72 -10.60
CA VAL A 32 -1.17 -2.68 -9.27
C VAL A 32 -1.22 -4.10 -8.70
N LEU A 33 -0.57 -4.30 -7.54
CA LEU A 33 -0.57 -5.56 -6.80
C LEU A 33 -1.51 -5.50 -5.59
N GLY A 34 -2.56 -6.32 -5.59
CA GLY A 34 -3.36 -6.62 -4.41
C GLY A 34 -2.67 -7.65 -3.51
N VAL A 35 -2.35 -7.30 -2.26
CA VAL A 35 -1.85 -8.23 -1.25
C VAL A 35 -2.97 -8.53 -0.27
N LEU A 36 -3.58 -9.69 -0.42
CA LEU A 36 -4.85 -10.07 0.19
C LEU A 36 -4.65 -11.16 1.26
N GLY A 37 -5.49 -11.15 2.28
CA GLY A 37 -5.43 -12.16 3.35
C GLY A 37 -6.03 -11.66 4.66
N PRO A 38 -6.33 -12.56 5.60
CA PRO A 38 -6.87 -12.20 6.91
C PRO A 38 -5.85 -11.45 7.77
N ASN A 39 -6.32 -10.96 8.93
CA ASN A 39 -5.44 -10.34 9.90
C ASN A 39 -4.37 -11.34 10.39
N GLY A 40 -3.12 -10.87 10.46
CA GLY A 40 -2.00 -11.72 10.87
C GLY A 40 -1.38 -12.58 9.76
N SER A 41 -1.89 -12.57 8.53
CA SER A 41 -1.35 -13.36 7.40
C SER A 41 0.03 -12.92 6.90
N GLY A 42 0.56 -11.77 7.37
CA GLY A 42 1.89 -11.27 7.00
C GLY A 42 1.91 -10.03 6.12
N LYS A 43 0.76 -9.50 5.66
CA LYS A 43 0.63 -8.33 4.76
C LYS A 43 1.48 -7.13 5.21
N THR A 44 1.16 -6.57 6.38
CA THR A 44 1.90 -5.42 6.95
C THR A 44 3.39 -5.70 7.16
N THR A 45 3.77 -6.95 7.49
CA THR A 45 5.19 -7.35 7.60
C THR A 45 5.88 -7.23 6.25
N PHE A 46 5.25 -7.71 5.19
CA PHE A 46 5.76 -7.60 3.82
C PHE A 46 5.93 -6.13 3.41
N LEU A 47 4.90 -5.30 3.61
CA LEU A 47 4.96 -3.88 3.28
C LEU A 47 6.06 -3.14 4.08
N LYS A 48 6.25 -3.45 5.36
CA LYS A 48 7.31 -2.85 6.19
C LYS A 48 8.72 -3.26 5.74
N ILE A 49 8.90 -4.44 5.16
CA ILE A 49 10.18 -4.83 4.56
C ILE A 49 10.42 -4.00 3.29
N ILE A 50 9.42 -3.85 2.42
CA ILE A 50 9.51 -3.00 1.21
C ILE A 50 9.83 -1.55 1.59
N ALA A 51 9.17 -1.00 2.61
CA ALA A 51 9.43 0.35 3.10
C ALA A 51 10.80 0.52 3.81
N GLY A 52 11.61 -0.56 3.93
CA GLY A 52 12.90 -0.55 4.61
C GLY A 52 12.80 -0.30 6.12
N MET A 53 11.65 -0.58 6.74
CA MET A 53 11.41 -0.47 8.18
C MET A 53 11.77 -1.76 8.93
N HIS A 54 11.68 -2.90 8.25
CA HIS A 54 12.08 -4.20 8.78
C HIS A 54 13.08 -4.90 7.87
N LYS A 55 14.07 -5.57 8.47
CA LYS A 55 15.01 -6.43 7.75
C LYS A 55 14.39 -7.82 7.54
N LYS A 56 14.63 -8.41 6.37
CA LYS A 56 14.34 -9.82 6.08
C LYS A 56 15.16 -10.74 7.01
N THR A 57 14.70 -11.97 7.22
CA THR A 57 15.50 -13.02 7.90
C THR A 57 16.34 -13.80 6.88
N SER A 58 15.74 -14.16 5.74
CA SER A 58 16.42 -14.85 4.62
C SER A 58 15.70 -14.57 3.31
N GLY A 59 16.24 -15.11 2.21
CA GLY A 59 15.75 -14.84 0.85
C GLY A 59 16.23 -13.51 0.31
N GLU A 60 15.66 -13.09 -0.81
CA GLU A 60 16.05 -11.88 -1.51
C GLU A 60 14.86 -10.95 -1.71
N ILE A 61 15.12 -9.65 -1.74
CA ILE A 61 14.16 -8.61 -2.14
C ILE A 61 14.92 -7.46 -2.76
N THR A 62 14.44 -6.98 -3.90
CA THR A 62 14.95 -5.78 -4.56
C THR A 62 13.82 -4.86 -4.99
N ILE A 63 14.07 -3.55 -4.90
CA ILE A 63 13.20 -2.47 -5.37
C ILE A 63 13.98 -1.65 -6.37
N CYS A 64 13.54 -1.61 -7.64
CA CYS A 64 14.29 -1.01 -8.74
C CYS A 64 15.74 -1.53 -8.82
N GLY A 65 15.97 -2.82 -8.50
CA GLY A 65 17.29 -3.46 -8.49
C GLY A 65 18.11 -3.26 -7.22
N GLU A 66 17.68 -2.44 -6.25
CA GLU A 66 18.37 -2.16 -4.99
C GLU A 66 17.73 -2.90 -3.81
N GLU A 67 18.52 -3.34 -2.85
CA GLU A 67 17.98 -3.87 -1.58
C GLU A 67 17.29 -2.76 -0.76
N PRO A 68 16.19 -3.09 0.00
CA PRO A 68 15.54 -2.12 0.87
C PRO A 68 16.50 -1.43 1.84
N GLY A 69 16.60 -0.10 1.75
CA GLY A 69 17.56 0.70 2.52
C GLY A 69 17.38 2.20 2.27
N ILE A 70 18.42 2.98 2.53
CA ILE A 70 18.38 4.46 2.41
C ILE A 70 18.00 4.89 0.99
N LYS A 71 18.59 4.28 -0.05
CA LYS A 71 18.30 4.61 -1.45
C LYS A 71 16.83 4.34 -1.81
N THR A 72 16.31 3.18 -1.42
CA THR A 72 14.94 2.78 -1.76
C THR A 72 13.88 3.57 -1.00
N LYS A 73 14.18 4.14 0.17
CA LYS A 73 13.27 5.06 0.88
C LYS A 73 12.95 6.32 0.07
N GLY A 74 13.88 6.78 -0.76
CA GLY A 74 13.62 7.85 -1.73
C GLY A 74 12.77 7.41 -2.92
N MET A 75 12.61 6.11 -3.17
CA MET A 75 11.86 5.55 -4.31
C MET A 75 10.47 5.05 -3.92
N VAL A 76 10.24 4.80 -2.62
CA VAL A 76 9.01 4.22 -2.08
C VAL A 76 8.24 5.28 -1.30
N SER A 77 6.98 5.46 -1.64
CA SER A 77 6.03 6.20 -0.82
C SER A 77 5.16 5.20 -0.04
N TYR A 78 5.27 5.21 1.29
CA TYR A 78 4.59 4.26 2.15
C TYR A 78 3.51 4.93 2.98
N LEU A 79 2.29 4.42 2.87
CA LEU A 79 1.14 4.78 3.70
C LEU A 79 0.90 3.65 4.70
N PRO A 80 1.18 3.84 5.99
CA PRO A 80 0.93 2.83 7.02
C PRO A 80 -0.55 2.78 7.41
N ASP A 81 -0.98 1.66 8.00
CA ASP A 81 -2.33 1.43 8.55
C ASP A 81 -2.70 2.32 9.76
N ARG A 82 -1.71 3.05 10.27
CA ARG A 82 -1.87 3.92 11.45
C ARG A 82 -1.39 5.32 11.15
N ASN A 83 -2.09 6.30 11.73
CA ASN A 83 -1.65 7.68 11.65
C ASN A 83 -0.26 7.84 12.28
N PHE A 84 0.65 8.45 11.52
CA PHE A 84 2.05 8.70 11.89
C PHE A 84 2.35 10.18 12.14
N LEU A 85 1.36 11.06 11.89
CA LEU A 85 1.52 12.50 12.07
C LEU A 85 1.33 12.90 13.54
N TYR A 86 2.11 13.87 14.01
CA TYR A 86 2.01 14.35 15.36
C TYR A 86 0.79 15.26 15.56
N LYS A 87 0.06 15.05 16.65
CA LYS A 87 -1.19 15.79 16.96
C LYS A 87 -1.01 17.29 17.12
N TRP A 88 0.19 17.76 17.49
CA TRP A 88 0.51 19.18 17.63
C TRP A 88 0.72 19.91 16.30
N MET A 89 1.01 19.18 15.22
CA MET A 89 1.22 19.74 13.89
C MET A 89 -0.06 20.33 13.30
N LYS A 90 0.12 21.32 12.43
CA LYS A 90 -0.86 21.69 11.40
C LYS A 90 -0.62 20.84 10.14
N ILE A 91 -1.59 20.85 9.23
CA ILE A 91 -1.41 20.22 7.91
C ILE A 91 -0.25 20.88 7.16
N SER A 92 -0.08 22.20 7.27
CA SER A 92 1.07 22.93 6.71
C SER A 92 2.41 22.40 7.23
N ASP A 93 2.51 22.07 8.52
CA ASP A 93 3.75 21.55 9.11
C ASP A 93 4.07 20.15 8.57
N ALA A 94 3.03 19.33 8.37
CA ALA A 94 3.17 18.01 7.76
C ALA A 94 3.63 18.09 6.29
N ARG A 95 3.08 19.04 5.51
CA ARG A 95 3.53 19.35 4.15
C ARG A 95 5.01 19.76 4.15
N ASP A 96 5.40 20.72 5.01
CA ASP A 96 6.76 21.22 5.07
C ASP A 96 7.74 20.11 5.45
N PHE A 97 7.36 19.23 6.40
CA PHE A 97 8.13 18.04 6.73
C PHE A 97 8.34 17.14 5.50
N TYR A 98 7.30 16.86 4.72
CA TYR A 98 7.44 16.04 3.52
C TYR A 98 8.32 16.69 2.46
N ARG A 99 8.17 18.00 2.23
CA ARG A 99 9.01 18.77 1.31
C ARG A 99 10.49 18.74 1.71
N ASP A 100 10.79 18.83 3.01
CA ASP A 100 12.17 18.88 3.51
C ASP A 100 12.85 17.50 3.48
N PHE A 101 12.10 16.42 3.70
CA PHE A 101 12.65 15.06 3.77
C PHE A 101 12.60 14.27 2.46
N PHE A 102 11.71 14.63 1.53
CA PHE A 102 11.50 13.90 0.28
C PHE A 102 11.74 14.82 -0.92
N PRO A 103 12.91 14.71 -1.59
CA PRO A 103 13.22 15.53 -2.76
C PRO A 103 12.24 15.36 -3.93
N ASP A 104 11.50 14.27 -3.95
CA ASP A 104 10.46 13.95 -4.94
C ASP A 104 9.05 14.44 -4.53
N PHE A 105 8.96 15.25 -3.47
CA PHE A 105 7.69 15.86 -3.08
C PHE A 105 7.28 16.94 -4.09
N ASN A 106 6.04 16.85 -4.56
CA ASN A 106 5.46 17.76 -5.53
C ASN A 106 4.40 18.64 -4.86
N GLU A 107 4.74 19.90 -4.65
CA GLU A 107 3.87 20.90 -4.01
C GLU A 107 2.55 21.10 -4.77
N GLN A 108 2.59 21.09 -6.13
CA GLN A 108 1.37 21.26 -6.94
C GLN A 108 0.43 20.05 -6.81
N SER A 109 1.00 18.85 -6.79
CA SER A 109 0.24 17.63 -6.50
C SER A 109 -0.38 17.66 -5.12
N PHE A 110 0.34 18.17 -4.10
CA PHE A 110 -0.19 18.29 -2.75
C PHE A 110 -1.37 19.27 -2.70
N VAL A 111 -1.24 20.46 -3.28
CA VAL A 111 -2.34 21.45 -3.33
C VAL A 111 -3.57 20.86 -4.01
N LYS A 112 -3.41 20.21 -5.16
CA LYS A 112 -4.50 19.54 -5.87
C LYS A 112 -5.16 18.45 -5.01
N MET A 113 -4.37 17.65 -4.32
CA MET A 113 -4.90 16.61 -3.42
C MET A 113 -5.66 17.20 -2.23
N MET A 114 -5.20 18.33 -1.66
CA MET A 114 -5.91 19.02 -0.60
C MET A 114 -7.29 19.53 -1.05
N GLU A 115 -7.39 20.04 -2.28
CA GLU A 115 -8.65 20.46 -2.88
C GLU A 115 -9.59 19.26 -3.08
N VAL A 116 -9.10 18.18 -3.72
CA VAL A 116 -9.87 16.93 -3.93
C VAL A 116 -10.36 16.36 -2.60
N MET A 117 -9.50 16.32 -1.58
CA MET A 117 -9.83 15.78 -0.26
C MET A 117 -10.65 16.73 0.61
N ASN A 118 -10.87 17.96 0.16
CA ASN A 118 -11.58 19.02 0.89
C ASN A 118 -10.99 19.25 2.29
N LEU A 119 -9.69 19.53 2.36
CA LEU A 119 -8.94 19.78 3.60
C LEU A 119 -8.35 21.20 3.62
N ASP A 120 -8.45 21.89 4.76
CA ASP A 120 -7.83 23.21 4.97
C ASP A 120 -6.42 23.05 5.56
N ILE A 121 -5.42 23.57 4.86
CA ILE A 121 -4.00 23.51 5.23
C ILE A 121 -3.67 24.09 6.61
N ASN A 122 -4.51 25.00 7.13
CA ASN A 122 -4.32 25.66 8.43
C ASN A 122 -4.85 24.84 9.60
N GLN A 123 -5.59 23.76 9.34
CA GLN A 123 -6.15 22.94 10.41
C GLN A 123 -5.06 22.19 11.18
N LYS A 124 -5.30 22.06 12.51
CA LYS A 124 -4.47 21.21 13.37
C LYS A 124 -4.83 19.74 13.17
N ILE A 125 -3.83 18.85 13.13
CA ILE A 125 -4.04 17.41 13.01
C ILE A 125 -4.87 16.86 14.16
N SER A 126 -4.75 17.44 15.37
CA SER A 126 -5.57 17.08 16.53
C SER A 126 -7.07 17.35 16.36
N SER A 127 -7.46 18.26 15.46
CA SER A 127 -8.86 18.58 15.20
C SER A 127 -9.49 17.79 14.06
N LEU A 128 -8.69 16.99 13.34
CA LEU A 128 -9.17 16.19 12.22
C LEU A 128 -9.92 14.95 12.71
N SER A 129 -11.06 14.63 12.09
CA SER A 129 -11.70 13.33 12.23
C SER A 129 -10.78 12.22 11.70
N LYS A 130 -11.07 10.95 12.02
CA LYS A 130 -10.31 9.81 11.49
C LYS A 130 -10.30 9.83 9.95
N GLY A 131 -11.45 10.00 9.31
CA GLY A 131 -11.53 10.07 7.84
C GLY A 131 -10.72 11.23 7.25
N MET A 132 -10.69 12.41 7.90
CA MET A 132 -9.86 13.53 7.46
C MET A 132 -8.36 13.24 7.63
N GLN A 133 -7.97 12.51 8.68
CA GLN A 133 -6.57 12.10 8.88
C GLN A 133 -6.13 11.13 7.79
N GLU A 134 -6.96 10.14 7.44
CA GLU A 134 -6.65 9.21 6.36
C GLU A 134 -6.57 9.92 5.00
N LYS A 135 -7.48 10.85 4.71
CA LYS A 135 -7.41 11.69 3.51
C LYS A 135 -6.11 12.49 3.44
N LEU A 136 -5.67 13.09 4.55
CA LEU A 136 -4.39 13.79 4.63
C LEU A 136 -3.20 12.84 4.39
N ASN A 137 -3.21 11.66 5.00
CA ASN A 137 -2.16 10.66 4.82
C ASN A 137 -2.03 10.23 3.35
N VAL A 138 -3.17 10.00 2.68
CA VAL A 138 -3.21 9.69 1.24
C VAL A 138 -2.72 10.87 0.40
N ALA A 139 -3.13 12.11 0.72
CA ALA A 139 -2.68 13.31 0.04
C ALA A 139 -1.15 13.48 0.12
N LEU A 140 -0.56 13.31 1.30
CA LEU A 140 0.90 13.35 1.48
C LEU A 140 1.60 12.21 0.73
N CYS A 141 1.07 10.99 0.80
CA CYS A 141 1.62 9.84 0.10
C CYS A 141 1.67 10.05 -1.42
N PHE A 142 0.57 10.52 -2.01
CA PHE A 142 0.44 10.72 -3.46
C PHE A 142 1.02 12.03 -3.96
N SER A 143 1.44 12.92 -3.08
CA SER A 143 2.19 14.13 -3.45
C SER A 143 3.68 13.86 -3.71
N ARG A 144 4.15 12.63 -3.49
CA ARG A 144 5.48 12.20 -3.88
C ARG A 144 5.47 11.62 -5.31
N GLU A 145 6.53 11.86 -6.07
CA GLU A 145 6.76 11.23 -7.38
C GLU A 145 7.57 9.93 -7.23
N ALA A 146 7.06 9.04 -6.37
CA ALA A 146 7.71 7.78 -6.05
C ALA A 146 7.68 6.78 -7.22
N LYS A 147 8.64 5.84 -7.21
CA LYS A 147 8.67 4.70 -8.15
C LYS A 147 7.67 3.62 -7.77
N LEU A 148 7.37 3.50 -6.47
CA LEU A 148 6.49 2.51 -5.89
C LEU A 148 5.66 3.14 -4.76
N TYR A 149 4.36 3.04 -4.85
CA TYR A 149 3.44 3.39 -3.76
C TYR A 149 3.04 2.12 -3.02
N VAL A 150 3.07 2.17 -1.70
CA VAL A 150 2.79 1.02 -0.82
C VAL A 150 1.75 1.46 0.19
N LEU A 151 0.53 0.92 0.08
CA LEU A 151 -0.64 1.35 0.84
C LEU A 151 -1.11 0.22 1.76
N ASP A 152 -1.02 0.44 3.07
CA ASP A 152 -1.41 -0.55 4.08
C ASP A 152 -2.81 -0.22 4.62
N GLU A 153 -3.84 -0.95 4.16
CA GLU A 153 -5.27 -0.78 4.53
C GLU A 153 -5.79 0.67 4.39
N PRO A 154 -5.57 1.36 3.25
CA PRO A 154 -5.80 2.81 3.10
C PRO A 154 -7.26 3.24 3.31
N ILE A 155 -8.21 2.32 3.22
CA ILE A 155 -9.66 2.58 3.35
C ILE A 155 -10.26 1.90 4.60
N GLY A 156 -9.41 1.36 5.47
CA GLY A 156 -9.83 0.62 6.66
C GLY A 156 -10.43 1.51 7.75
N GLY A 157 -11.72 1.30 8.06
CA GLY A 157 -12.39 1.97 9.19
C GLY A 157 -12.59 3.48 9.03
N VAL A 158 -12.66 3.99 7.80
CA VAL A 158 -13.11 5.35 7.46
C VAL A 158 -14.60 5.37 7.13
N ASP A 159 -15.22 6.53 7.26
CA ASP A 159 -16.61 6.72 6.85
C ASP A 159 -16.77 6.58 5.32
N PRO A 160 -17.99 6.27 4.81
CA PRO A 160 -18.19 6.01 3.39
C PRO A 160 -17.75 7.15 2.46
N LEU A 161 -18.02 8.42 2.83
CA LEU A 161 -17.67 9.57 1.99
C LEU A 161 -16.14 9.74 1.88
N ALA A 162 -15.42 9.62 3.00
CA ALA A 162 -13.95 9.67 2.98
C ALA A 162 -13.37 8.47 2.20
N ARG A 163 -13.99 7.28 2.31
CA ARG A 163 -13.60 6.08 1.56
C ARG A 163 -13.68 6.31 0.05
N ASP A 164 -14.81 6.81 -0.44
CA ASP A 164 -15.01 7.05 -1.87
C ASP A 164 -13.94 8.01 -2.43
N MET A 165 -13.67 9.13 -1.74
CA MET A 165 -12.63 10.08 -2.15
C MET A 165 -11.21 9.46 -2.17
N ILE A 166 -10.90 8.59 -1.20
CA ILE A 166 -9.62 7.88 -1.16
C ILE A 166 -9.54 6.87 -2.31
N LEU A 167 -10.60 6.09 -2.54
CA LEU A 167 -10.68 5.12 -3.64
C LEU A 167 -10.48 5.79 -4.99
N ASP A 168 -11.20 6.88 -5.26
CA ASP A 168 -11.07 7.64 -6.51
C ASP A 168 -9.62 8.08 -6.74
N SER A 169 -8.96 8.57 -5.69
CA SER A 169 -7.56 8.98 -5.77
C SER A 169 -6.60 7.82 -6.05
N ILE A 170 -6.86 6.63 -5.50
CA ILE A 170 -6.07 5.41 -5.78
C ILE A 170 -6.31 4.95 -7.23
N ILE A 171 -7.56 4.95 -7.66
CA ILE A 171 -7.97 4.56 -9.02
C ILE A 171 -7.33 5.48 -10.06
N ASP A 172 -7.36 6.80 -9.85
CA ASP A 172 -6.72 7.78 -10.71
C ASP A 172 -5.21 7.49 -10.86
N ARG A 173 -4.51 7.19 -9.75
CA ARG A 173 -3.09 6.84 -9.78
C ARG A 173 -2.82 5.53 -10.52
N ALA A 174 -3.71 4.56 -10.43
CA ALA A 174 -3.62 3.31 -11.19
C ALA A 174 -3.78 3.56 -12.70
N TYR A 175 -4.74 4.40 -13.10
CA TYR A 175 -4.91 4.81 -14.51
C TYR A 175 -3.72 5.60 -15.03
N ASP A 176 -3.05 6.40 -14.19
CA ASP A 176 -1.78 7.09 -14.50
C ASP A 176 -0.57 6.14 -14.61
N LYS A 177 -0.81 4.82 -14.55
CA LYS A 177 0.23 3.79 -14.61
C LYS A 177 1.31 3.93 -13.54
N LYS A 178 0.94 4.43 -12.36
CA LYS A 178 1.81 4.36 -11.19
C LYS A 178 1.87 2.92 -10.68
N THR A 179 3.04 2.50 -10.16
CA THR A 179 3.19 1.16 -9.58
C THR A 179 2.71 1.19 -8.14
N ILE A 180 1.73 0.35 -7.80
CA ILE A 180 1.06 0.39 -6.50
C ILE A 180 1.04 -1.02 -5.90
N ILE A 181 1.31 -1.11 -4.60
CA ILE A 181 1.00 -2.27 -3.76
C ILE A 181 -0.03 -1.83 -2.75
N ILE A 182 -1.12 -2.56 -2.65
CA ILE A 182 -2.20 -2.25 -1.72
C ILE A 182 -2.61 -3.49 -0.94
N THR A 183 -2.72 -3.35 0.39
CA THR A 183 -3.39 -4.34 1.23
C THR A 183 -4.79 -3.86 1.54
N THR A 184 -5.77 -4.74 1.47
CA THR A 184 -7.14 -4.45 1.91
C THR A 184 -7.90 -5.72 2.25
N GLN A 185 -8.86 -5.58 3.17
CA GLN A 185 -9.92 -6.57 3.40
C GLN A 185 -11.19 -6.21 2.62
N LEU A 186 -11.29 -4.98 2.11
CA LEU A 186 -12.42 -4.47 1.31
C LEU A 186 -12.12 -4.68 -0.18
N VAL A 187 -11.96 -5.95 -0.57
CA VAL A 187 -11.51 -6.34 -1.92
C VAL A 187 -12.47 -5.86 -3.00
N ARG A 188 -13.80 -5.97 -2.74
CA ARG A 188 -14.85 -5.58 -3.67
C ARG A 188 -14.71 -4.15 -4.19
N ASP A 189 -14.28 -3.22 -3.31
CA ASP A 189 -14.25 -1.80 -3.63
C ASP A 189 -13.12 -1.43 -4.61
N ILE A 190 -12.10 -2.31 -4.76
CA ILE A 190 -10.89 -1.98 -5.50
C ILE A 190 -10.35 -3.09 -6.42
N GLU A 191 -10.97 -4.28 -6.44
CA GLU A 191 -10.47 -5.42 -7.21
C GLU A 191 -10.33 -5.15 -8.72
N ASN A 192 -11.09 -4.19 -9.26
CA ASN A 192 -11.10 -3.85 -10.68
C ASN A 192 -9.79 -3.21 -11.18
N ILE A 193 -8.98 -2.64 -10.27
CA ILE A 193 -7.68 -2.07 -10.66
C ILE A 193 -6.50 -3.02 -10.46
N PHE A 194 -6.71 -4.23 -9.92
CA PHE A 194 -5.62 -5.18 -9.73
C PHE A 194 -5.18 -5.78 -11.06
N ASP A 195 -3.90 -5.59 -11.39
CA ASP A 195 -3.21 -6.33 -12.45
C ASP A 195 -2.72 -7.68 -11.93
N ARG A 196 -2.30 -7.72 -10.67
CA ARG A 196 -1.80 -8.92 -9.99
C ARG A 196 -2.38 -9.05 -8.59
N CYS A 197 -2.53 -10.28 -8.12
CA CYS A 197 -2.92 -10.57 -6.74
C CYS A 197 -1.99 -11.59 -6.11
N VAL A 198 -1.79 -11.45 -4.78
CA VAL A 198 -1.21 -12.49 -3.92
C VAL A 198 -2.10 -12.67 -2.70
N PHE A 199 -2.52 -13.90 -2.45
CA PHE A 199 -3.33 -14.27 -1.30
C PHE A 199 -2.42 -14.92 -0.25
N LEU A 200 -2.34 -14.30 0.93
CA LEU A 200 -1.46 -14.71 2.02
C LEU A 200 -2.23 -15.43 3.12
N SER A 201 -1.74 -16.59 3.55
CA SER A 201 -2.17 -17.26 4.77
C SER A 201 -0.95 -17.72 5.55
N ASP A 202 -0.90 -17.44 6.85
CA ASP A 202 0.19 -17.83 7.75
C ASP A 202 1.60 -17.52 7.19
N GLY A 203 1.74 -16.36 6.54
CA GLY A 203 2.99 -15.90 5.94
C GLY A 203 3.32 -16.49 4.57
N ARG A 204 2.49 -17.38 4.02
CA ARG A 204 2.71 -18.04 2.72
C ARG A 204 1.75 -17.51 1.66
N ALA A 205 2.22 -17.42 0.43
CA ALA A 205 1.34 -17.24 -0.71
C ALA A 205 0.62 -18.56 -1.03
N ILE A 206 -0.71 -18.56 -0.84
CA ILE A 206 -1.55 -19.74 -1.16
C ILE A 206 -2.07 -19.69 -2.59
N LEU A 207 -2.15 -18.47 -3.17
CA LEU A 207 -2.46 -18.21 -4.56
C LEU A 207 -1.77 -16.91 -4.96
N SER A 208 -1.17 -16.84 -6.15
CA SER A 208 -0.62 -15.61 -6.70
C SER A 208 -0.58 -15.67 -8.22
N GLY A 209 -0.82 -14.54 -8.88
CA GLY A 209 -0.80 -14.47 -10.35
C GLY A 209 -1.35 -13.18 -10.91
N ASN A 210 -1.54 -13.16 -12.21
CA ASN A 210 -2.29 -12.11 -12.90
C ASN A 210 -3.75 -12.16 -12.45
N ALA A 211 -4.35 -11.00 -12.15
CA ALA A 211 -5.72 -10.94 -11.60
C ALA A 211 -6.77 -11.42 -12.63
N GLU A 212 -6.56 -11.13 -13.92
CA GLU A 212 -7.45 -11.57 -14.98
C GLU A 212 -7.38 -13.09 -15.18
N GLU A 213 -6.16 -13.66 -15.15
CA GLU A 213 -5.97 -15.11 -15.21
C GLU A 213 -6.67 -15.82 -14.04
N ILE A 214 -6.54 -15.29 -12.82
CA ILE A 214 -7.21 -15.84 -11.63
C ILE A 214 -8.73 -15.79 -11.79
N ARG A 215 -9.30 -14.68 -12.29
CA ARG A 215 -10.75 -14.57 -12.56
C ARG A 215 -11.22 -15.61 -13.58
N ASN A 216 -10.47 -15.76 -14.67
CA ASN A 216 -10.82 -16.69 -15.76
C ASN A 216 -10.71 -18.15 -15.34
N GLU A 217 -9.63 -18.54 -14.66
CA GLU A 217 -9.41 -19.91 -14.18
C GLU A 217 -10.43 -20.36 -13.14
N ARG A 218 -10.86 -19.43 -12.26
CA ARG A 218 -11.81 -19.72 -11.18
C ARG A 218 -13.26 -19.47 -11.55
N GLY A 219 -13.52 -18.72 -12.63
CA GLY A 219 -14.87 -18.33 -13.04
C GLY A 219 -15.57 -17.41 -12.03
N MET A 220 -14.81 -16.65 -11.23
CA MET A 220 -15.32 -15.78 -10.16
C MET A 220 -14.44 -14.54 -9.96
N SER A 221 -14.98 -13.53 -9.27
CA SER A 221 -14.23 -12.30 -8.95
C SER A 221 -13.09 -12.55 -7.95
N ILE A 222 -12.20 -11.57 -7.80
CA ILE A 222 -11.15 -11.61 -6.77
C ILE A 222 -11.75 -11.61 -5.37
N GLU A 223 -12.86 -10.87 -5.15
CA GLU A 223 -13.59 -10.89 -3.89
C GLU A 223 -14.17 -12.27 -3.57
N GLU A 224 -14.80 -12.92 -4.54
CA GLU A 224 -15.35 -14.27 -4.37
C GLU A 224 -14.24 -15.29 -4.11
N THR A 225 -13.13 -15.19 -4.84
CA THR A 225 -11.91 -16.00 -4.60
C THR A 225 -11.39 -15.78 -3.17
N PHE A 226 -11.34 -14.53 -2.70
CA PHE A 226 -10.95 -14.20 -1.32
C PHE A 226 -11.88 -14.87 -0.30
N LYS A 227 -13.19 -14.75 -0.47
CA LYS A 227 -14.19 -15.40 0.41
C LYS A 227 -14.08 -16.91 0.43
N GLU A 228 -13.83 -17.53 -0.72
CA GLU A 228 -13.66 -18.97 -0.83
C GLU A 228 -12.40 -19.46 -0.10
N LEU A 229 -11.24 -18.83 -0.37
CA LEU A 229 -9.94 -19.21 0.20
C LEU A 229 -9.89 -19.08 1.72
N TYR A 230 -10.62 -18.10 2.28
CA TYR A 230 -10.60 -17.82 3.72
C TYR A 230 -11.92 -18.14 4.43
N ARG A 231 -12.78 -18.98 3.82
CA ARG A 231 -14.04 -19.42 4.43
C ARG A 231 -13.77 -20.09 5.79
N GLY A 232 -14.32 -19.50 6.86
CA GLY A 232 -14.11 -19.95 8.25
C GLY A 232 -12.93 -19.32 8.98
N GLN A 233 -12.20 -18.40 8.35
CA GLN A 233 -11.12 -17.62 8.97
C GLN A 233 -11.49 -16.13 9.14
N ILE A 234 -12.65 -15.73 8.60
CA ILE A 234 -13.18 -14.36 8.63
C ILE A 234 -14.46 -14.36 9.46
#